data_8019f3eaf6e62d4e5707f6cc4be8e4ec
#
_entry.id   8019f3eaf6e62d4e5707f6cc4be8e4ec
#
_cell.length_a   1.000
_cell.length_b   1.000
_cell.length_c   1.000
_cell.angle_alpha   90.00
_cell.angle_beta   90.00
_cell.angle_gamma   90.00
#
_symmetry.space_group_name_H-M   'P 1'
#
loop_
_entity.id
_entity.type
_entity.pdbx_description
1 polymer ?
#
loop_
_entity_poly.entity_id
_entity_poly.type
_entity_poly.pdbx_seq_one_letter_code
_entity_poly.pdbx_strand_id
1 'polypeptide(L)'
;MALLRSILFNVMAFVLTVIMGVGAFPIRWFAKRLALPYAKLWSRLVLMLFRDICGVDVRITGLENLAAAGGGPMLIASQHQSAFDTLIWMLLVPYPSYVMKGELRRIPLLGPMLILAGMMPIERAAGAKAMRALLSETEKAVAAGKQIIIFPEGTRTAPGEHVALKPGIAAMAAHAKLPVVPVATNSGLFWGRNAFLKRAGVLHVAIGKPLAPMNRKLLLGEIEKSWRGLEQDFAAQDRIVEGKVA
;
A
#
# COMPACT_ATOMS: atom_id res chain seq x y z
N MET A 1 12.71 26.00 2.89
CA MET A 1 11.30 25.61 3.01
C MET A 1 11.11 24.11 3.18
N ALA A 2 11.61 23.24 2.29
CA ALA A 2 11.39 21.79 2.38
C ALA A 2 11.90 21.15 3.68
N LEU A 3 13.07 21.53 4.18
CA LEU A 3 13.62 21.01 5.44
C LEU A 3 12.72 21.31 6.64
N LEU A 4 12.27 22.56 6.79
CA LEU A 4 11.38 22.98 7.89
C LEU A 4 10.05 22.21 7.86
N ARG A 5 9.43 22.11 6.68
CA ARG A 5 8.20 21.31 6.48
C ARG A 5 8.41 19.83 6.84
N SER A 6 9.57 19.27 6.47
CA SER A 6 9.90 17.88 6.78
C SER A 6 10.13 17.65 8.27
N ILE A 7 10.80 18.57 8.96
CA ILE A 7 10.96 18.53 10.42
C ILE A 7 9.58 18.55 11.09
N LEU A 8 8.77 19.54 10.75
CA LEU A 8 7.42 19.69 11.32
C LEU A 8 6.57 18.44 11.08
N PHE A 9 6.53 17.94 9.85
CA PHE A 9 5.80 16.71 9.50
C PHE A 9 6.29 15.50 10.31
N ASN A 10 7.60 15.26 10.33
CA ASN A 10 8.16 14.09 11.02
C ASN A 10 7.88 14.14 12.52
N VAL A 11 8.01 15.31 13.16
CA VAL A 11 7.69 15.50 14.59
C VAL A 11 6.20 15.25 14.84
N MET A 12 5.32 15.91 14.08
CA MET A 12 3.88 15.77 14.27
C MET A 12 3.39 14.35 13.98
N ALA A 13 3.88 13.71 12.93
CA ALA A 13 3.54 12.32 12.60
C ALA A 13 4.03 11.35 13.68
N PHE A 14 5.22 11.59 14.25
CA PHE A 14 5.75 10.81 15.36
C PHE A 14 4.89 10.97 16.62
N VAL A 15 4.62 12.21 17.04
CA VAL A 15 3.78 12.51 18.22
C VAL A 15 2.39 11.91 18.06
N LEU A 16 1.75 12.10 16.90
CA LEU A 16 0.47 11.50 16.57
C LEU A 16 0.52 9.97 16.69
N THR A 17 1.57 9.33 16.16
CA THR A 17 1.73 7.88 16.21
C THR A 17 1.88 7.39 17.65
N VAL A 18 2.62 8.10 18.49
CA VAL A 18 2.77 7.76 19.92
C VAL A 18 1.43 7.91 20.65
N ILE A 19 0.74 9.05 20.49
CA ILE A 19 -0.57 9.29 21.12
C ILE A 19 -1.57 8.22 20.71
N MET A 20 -1.69 7.93 19.42
CA MET A 20 -2.60 6.92 18.93
C MET A 20 -2.16 5.50 19.30
N GLY A 21 -0.85 5.24 19.37
CA GLY A 21 -0.33 3.98 19.86
C GLY A 21 -0.71 3.69 21.32
N VAL A 22 -0.62 4.70 22.18
CA VAL A 22 -1.10 4.62 23.58
C VAL A 22 -2.62 4.47 23.61
N GLY A 23 -3.36 5.29 22.84
CA GLY A 23 -4.82 5.21 22.74
C GLY A 23 -5.34 3.89 22.16
N ALA A 24 -4.49 3.09 21.50
CA ALA A 24 -4.84 1.77 21.03
C ALA A 24 -4.91 0.70 22.15
N PHE A 25 -4.38 0.98 23.33
CA PHE A 25 -4.38 0.02 24.47
C PHE A 25 -5.79 -0.47 24.83
N PRO A 26 -6.75 0.41 25.14
CA PRO A 26 -8.11 -0.03 25.45
C PRO A 26 -8.78 -0.76 24.27
N ILE A 27 -8.49 -0.35 23.03
CA ILE A 27 -9.02 -1.00 21.83
C ILE A 27 -8.53 -2.46 21.77
N ARG A 28 -7.27 -2.69 22.06
CA ARG A 28 -6.65 -4.02 22.03
C ARG A 28 -7.36 -5.01 22.99
N TRP A 29 -7.80 -4.56 24.14
CA TRP A 29 -8.34 -5.42 25.18
C TRP A 29 -9.86 -5.48 25.16
N PHE A 30 -10.54 -4.34 24.98
CA PHE A 30 -11.96 -4.19 25.20
C PHE A 30 -12.79 -4.00 23.90
N ALA A 31 -12.16 -3.57 22.79
CA ALA A 31 -12.90 -3.16 21.60
C ALA A 31 -12.19 -3.57 20.29
N LYS A 32 -11.75 -4.81 20.18
CA LYS A 32 -10.95 -5.32 19.04
C LYS A 32 -11.59 -5.04 17.67
N ARG A 33 -12.91 -4.98 17.56
CA ARG A 33 -13.66 -4.61 16.36
C ARG A 33 -13.36 -3.20 15.86
N LEU A 34 -12.87 -2.32 16.72
CA LEU A 34 -12.47 -0.95 16.36
C LEU A 34 -11.03 -0.85 15.84
N ALA A 35 -10.25 -1.94 15.82
CA ALA A 35 -8.84 -1.89 15.42
C ALA A 35 -8.65 -1.39 13.97
N LEU A 36 -9.45 -1.89 13.02
CA LEU A 36 -9.38 -1.43 11.63
C LEU A 36 -9.86 0.03 11.47
N PRO A 37 -11.04 0.45 11.96
CA PRO A 37 -11.44 1.86 11.94
C PRO A 37 -10.39 2.79 12.58
N TYR A 38 -9.79 2.39 13.69
CA TYR A 38 -8.76 3.17 14.37
C TYR A 38 -7.47 3.29 13.56
N ALA A 39 -7.02 2.19 12.93
CA ALA A 39 -5.89 2.21 12.02
C ALA A 39 -6.15 3.07 10.78
N LYS A 40 -7.37 3.06 10.25
CA LYS A 40 -7.81 3.96 9.17
C LYS A 40 -7.77 5.43 9.60
N LEU A 41 -8.23 5.74 10.80
CA LEU A 41 -8.16 7.10 11.35
C LEU A 41 -6.71 7.58 11.46
N TRP A 42 -5.82 6.74 12.02
CA TRP A 42 -4.39 7.06 12.07
C TRP A 42 -3.81 7.33 10.69
N SER A 43 -4.06 6.44 9.71
CA SER A 43 -3.59 6.62 8.33
C SER A 43 -4.11 7.92 7.72
N ARG A 44 -5.39 8.25 7.93
CA ARG A 44 -6.00 9.51 7.46
C ARG A 44 -5.30 10.72 8.03
N LEU A 45 -5.09 10.75 9.34
CA LEU A 45 -4.44 11.88 10.02
C LEU A 45 -2.99 12.07 9.55
N VAL A 46 -2.22 10.99 9.40
CA VAL A 46 -0.85 11.06 8.88
C VAL A 46 -0.84 11.58 7.44
N LEU A 47 -1.75 11.12 6.59
CA LEU A 47 -1.82 11.58 5.20
C LEU A 47 -2.31 13.03 5.09
N MET A 48 -3.20 13.49 5.97
CA MET A 48 -3.56 14.91 6.08
C MET A 48 -2.35 15.77 6.45
N LEU A 49 -1.58 15.37 7.46
CA LEU A 49 -0.34 16.07 7.82
C LEU A 49 0.65 16.10 6.65
N PHE A 50 0.79 14.99 5.92
CA PHE A 50 1.68 14.92 4.77
C PHE A 50 1.22 15.88 3.67
N ARG A 51 -0.07 15.89 3.33
CA ARG A 51 -0.64 16.80 2.34
C ARG A 51 -0.44 18.26 2.75
N ASP A 52 -0.88 18.63 3.96
CA ASP A 52 -1.03 20.03 4.36
C ASP A 52 0.32 20.66 4.75
N ILE A 53 1.22 19.92 5.40
CA ILE A 53 2.53 20.43 5.81
C ILE A 53 3.55 20.34 4.67
N CYS A 54 3.60 19.19 3.98
CA CYS A 54 4.60 18.98 2.92
C CYS A 54 4.18 19.58 1.57
N GLY A 55 2.89 19.92 1.38
CA GLY A 55 2.38 20.51 0.15
C GLY A 55 2.29 19.46 -0.97
N VAL A 56 1.81 18.25 -0.63
CA VAL A 56 1.66 17.16 -1.59
C VAL A 56 0.20 17.03 -2.00
N ASP A 57 -0.07 17.26 -3.29
CA ASP A 57 -1.38 16.97 -3.89
C ASP A 57 -1.43 15.50 -4.31
N VAL A 58 -2.43 14.75 -3.84
CA VAL A 58 -2.58 13.32 -4.14
C VAL A 58 -3.64 13.14 -5.21
N ARG A 59 -3.23 12.68 -6.38
CA ARG A 59 -4.14 12.38 -7.50
C ARG A 59 -4.33 10.87 -7.64
N ILE A 60 -5.58 10.43 -7.53
CA ILE A 60 -5.96 9.03 -7.65
C ILE A 60 -6.77 8.88 -8.94
N THR A 61 -6.33 7.98 -9.82
CA THR A 61 -7.02 7.66 -11.08
C THR A 61 -7.36 6.18 -11.13
N GLY A 62 -8.44 5.83 -11.86
CA GLY A 62 -8.84 4.44 -12.05
C GLY A 62 -9.54 3.80 -10.84
N LEU A 63 -10.15 4.57 -9.94
CA LEU A 63 -10.91 4.04 -8.79
C LEU A 63 -12.03 3.10 -9.21
N GLU A 64 -12.63 3.34 -10.37
CA GLU A 64 -13.66 2.49 -10.97
C GLU A 64 -13.17 1.06 -11.24
N ASN A 65 -11.86 0.86 -11.40
CA ASN A 65 -11.26 -0.45 -11.62
C ASN A 65 -11.33 -1.36 -10.37
N LEU A 66 -11.41 -0.76 -9.17
CA LEU A 66 -11.64 -1.53 -7.94
C LEU A 66 -13.06 -2.12 -7.92
N ALA A 67 -14.06 -1.35 -8.38
CA ALA A 67 -15.42 -1.85 -8.53
C ALA A 67 -15.53 -2.88 -9.65
N ALA A 68 -14.83 -2.65 -10.77
CA ALA A 68 -14.76 -3.59 -11.92
C ALA A 68 -14.11 -4.94 -11.54
N ALA A 69 -13.27 -4.97 -10.51
CA ALA A 69 -12.72 -6.21 -9.93
C ALA A 69 -13.75 -6.98 -9.06
N GLY A 70 -15.02 -6.54 -9.02
CA GLY A 70 -16.11 -7.18 -8.31
C GLY A 70 -16.40 -6.61 -6.91
N GLY A 71 -15.67 -5.58 -6.44
CA GLY A 71 -15.88 -4.94 -5.13
C GLY A 71 -15.62 -5.83 -3.91
N GLY A 72 -15.40 -7.13 -4.12
CA GLY A 72 -15.12 -8.16 -3.10
C GLY A 72 -13.63 -8.43 -2.92
N PRO A 73 -13.27 -9.69 -2.58
CA PRO A 73 -11.87 -10.11 -2.46
C PRO A 73 -11.12 -9.95 -3.78
N MET A 74 -9.95 -9.31 -3.73
CA MET A 74 -9.07 -9.10 -4.86
C MET A 74 -7.62 -8.97 -4.38
N LEU A 75 -6.67 -9.13 -5.28
CA LEU A 75 -5.27 -8.80 -5.06
C LEU A 75 -4.96 -7.42 -5.64
N ILE A 76 -4.37 -6.55 -4.85
CA ILE A 76 -3.89 -5.25 -5.30
C ILE A 76 -2.36 -5.33 -5.40
N ALA A 77 -1.85 -5.36 -6.63
CA ALA A 77 -0.44 -5.38 -6.95
C ALA A 77 0.08 -3.94 -7.02
N SER A 78 0.41 -3.36 -5.88
CA SER A 78 0.88 -1.98 -5.81
C SER A 78 2.39 -1.90 -5.85
N GLN A 79 2.93 -0.94 -6.61
CA GLN A 79 4.33 -0.54 -6.46
C GLN A 79 4.61 -0.06 -5.03
N HIS A 80 5.84 -0.23 -4.57
CA HIS A 80 6.25 0.13 -3.23
C HIS A 80 7.49 1.02 -3.22
N GLN A 81 7.30 2.32 -3.11
CA GLN A 81 8.38 3.31 -3.11
C GLN A 81 8.46 4.06 -1.76
N SER A 82 7.36 4.05 -0.98
CA SER A 82 7.17 4.95 0.15
C SER A 82 6.42 4.30 1.31
N ALA A 83 6.48 4.91 2.49
CA ALA A 83 5.55 4.63 3.58
C ALA A 83 4.12 5.07 3.23
N PHE A 84 3.97 6.09 2.38
CA PHE A 84 2.68 6.54 1.86
C PHE A 84 1.87 5.38 1.27
N ASP A 85 2.51 4.48 0.51
CA ASP A 85 1.85 3.36 -0.17
C ASP A 85 1.13 2.42 0.81
N THR A 86 1.65 2.28 2.03
CA THR A 86 1.01 1.48 3.06
C THR A 86 -0.13 2.21 3.77
N LEU A 87 -0.17 3.53 3.72
CA LEU A 87 -1.21 4.33 4.37
C LEU A 87 -2.41 4.56 3.47
N ILE A 88 -2.18 4.79 2.18
CA ILE A 88 -3.25 5.16 1.25
C ILE A 88 -4.28 4.03 1.07
N TRP A 89 -3.86 2.77 1.00
CA TRP A 89 -4.76 1.63 0.85
C TRP A 89 -5.66 1.38 2.06
N MET A 90 -5.27 1.86 3.25
CA MET A 90 -6.17 1.86 4.41
C MET A 90 -7.43 2.70 4.15
N LEU A 91 -7.36 3.68 3.26
CA LEU A 91 -8.46 4.59 2.96
C LEU A 91 -9.21 4.23 1.68
N LEU A 92 -8.53 3.66 0.68
CA LEU A 92 -9.10 3.41 -0.64
C LEU A 92 -9.99 2.16 -0.72
N VAL A 93 -9.79 1.20 0.17
CA VAL A 93 -10.60 -0.03 0.17
C VAL A 93 -11.28 -0.27 1.53
N PRO A 94 -12.45 -0.91 1.55
CA PRO A 94 -13.22 -1.11 2.78
C PRO A 94 -12.52 -2.02 3.80
N TYR A 95 -11.92 -3.14 3.37
CA TYR A 95 -11.32 -4.14 4.25
C TYR A 95 -9.88 -4.50 3.83
N PRO A 96 -8.91 -3.55 3.95
CA PRO A 96 -7.53 -3.79 3.53
C PRO A 96 -6.85 -4.85 4.38
N SER A 97 -6.07 -5.72 3.74
CA SER A 97 -5.21 -6.71 4.39
C SER A 97 -3.86 -6.74 3.68
N TYR A 98 -2.78 -6.38 4.36
CA TYR A 98 -1.45 -6.30 3.77
C TYR A 98 -0.65 -7.57 3.99
N VAL A 99 0.00 -8.07 2.94
CA VAL A 99 1.08 -9.05 3.08
C VAL A 99 2.31 -8.33 3.62
N MET A 100 2.62 -8.51 4.88
CA MET A 100 3.71 -7.79 5.55
C MET A 100 4.81 -8.72 6.07
N LYS A 101 5.99 -8.17 6.40
CA LYS A 101 7.05 -8.93 7.07
C LYS A 101 6.62 -9.38 8.45
N GLY A 102 6.91 -10.64 8.80
CA GLY A 102 6.53 -11.23 10.09
C GLY A 102 7.08 -10.47 11.29
N GLU A 103 8.28 -9.87 11.17
CA GLU A 103 8.91 -9.10 12.24
C GLU A 103 8.09 -7.87 12.67
N LEU A 104 7.29 -7.28 11.77
CA LEU A 104 6.48 -6.10 12.08
C LEU A 104 5.45 -6.36 13.19
N ARG A 105 5.02 -7.61 13.40
CA ARG A 105 4.13 -7.99 14.51
C ARG A 105 4.75 -7.76 15.89
N ARG A 106 6.12 -7.69 15.95
CA ARG A 106 6.87 -7.53 17.20
C ARG A 106 7.10 -6.07 17.58
N ILE A 107 6.80 -5.11 16.70
CA ILE A 107 6.95 -3.68 16.98
C ILE A 107 5.98 -3.31 18.11
N PRO A 108 6.48 -2.78 19.26
CA PRO A 108 5.63 -2.34 20.35
C PRO A 108 4.56 -1.34 19.85
N LEU A 109 3.39 -1.36 20.44
CA LEU A 109 2.21 -0.53 20.12
C LEU A 109 1.62 -0.79 18.73
N LEU A 110 2.45 -0.83 17.66
CA LEU A 110 2.00 -0.97 16.29
C LEU A 110 1.68 -2.42 15.91
N GLY A 111 2.59 -3.36 16.22
CA GLY A 111 2.47 -4.76 15.78
C GLY A 111 1.15 -5.43 16.17
N PRO A 112 0.74 -5.38 17.44
CA PRO A 112 -0.54 -5.94 17.87
C PRO A 112 -1.75 -5.33 17.15
N MET A 113 -1.71 -4.02 16.85
CA MET A 113 -2.79 -3.35 16.12
C MET A 113 -2.85 -3.77 14.66
N LEU A 114 -1.70 -3.99 14.01
CA LEU A 114 -1.64 -4.53 12.64
C LEU A 114 -2.32 -5.91 12.57
N ILE A 115 -2.05 -6.80 13.54
CA ILE A 115 -2.68 -8.13 13.59
C ILE A 115 -4.19 -8.00 13.82
N LEU A 116 -4.63 -7.17 14.78
CA LEU A 116 -6.05 -6.94 15.06
C LEU A 116 -6.79 -6.30 13.88
N ALA A 117 -6.13 -5.43 13.12
CA ALA A 117 -6.65 -4.86 11.89
C ALA A 117 -6.67 -5.87 10.72
N GLY A 118 -6.14 -7.07 10.92
CA GLY A 118 -6.23 -8.19 9.98
C GLY A 118 -5.15 -8.19 8.90
N MET A 119 -3.96 -7.69 9.22
CA MET A 119 -2.80 -7.80 8.34
C MET A 119 -2.22 -9.22 8.37
N MET A 120 -1.54 -9.62 7.28
CA MET A 120 -1.02 -10.96 7.03
C MET A 120 0.51 -10.98 7.23
N PRO A 121 1.02 -11.33 8.43
CA PRO A 121 2.47 -11.42 8.68
C PRO A 121 3.05 -12.70 8.08
N ILE A 122 4.04 -12.59 7.21
CA ILE A 122 4.69 -13.72 6.53
C ILE A 122 6.19 -13.73 6.84
N GLU A 123 6.66 -14.86 7.35
CA GLU A 123 8.09 -15.13 7.61
C GLU A 123 8.79 -15.52 6.30
N ARG A 124 9.21 -14.52 5.52
CA ARG A 124 9.70 -14.72 4.15
C ARG A 124 10.91 -15.66 4.04
N ALA A 125 11.73 -15.74 5.08
CA ALA A 125 12.92 -16.63 5.12
C ALA A 125 12.57 -18.12 5.23
N ALA A 126 11.32 -18.47 5.52
CA ALA A 126 10.90 -19.87 5.74
C ALA A 126 10.63 -20.67 4.44
N GLY A 127 11.03 -20.18 3.27
CA GLY A 127 10.95 -20.92 2.00
C GLY A 127 9.55 -21.47 1.69
N ALA A 128 9.44 -22.80 1.49
CA ALA A 128 8.17 -23.46 1.19
C ALA A 128 7.12 -23.31 2.31
N LYS A 129 7.57 -23.21 3.57
CA LYS A 129 6.65 -22.94 4.71
C LYS A 129 6.02 -21.57 4.61
N ALA A 130 6.82 -20.54 4.20
CA ALA A 130 6.31 -19.20 3.97
C ALA A 130 5.24 -19.19 2.87
N MET A 131 5.44 -19.91 1.78
CA MET A 131 4.46 -20.01 0.69
C MET A 131 3.16 -20.67 1.16
N ARG A 132 3.24 -21.79 1.89
CA ARG A 132 2.03 -22.42 2.47
C ARG A 132 1.28 -21.48 3.42
N ALA A 133 2.00 -20.78 4.28
CA ALA A 133 1.40 -19.79 5.18
C ALA A 133 0.73 -18.65 4.40
N LEU A 134 1.38 -18.14 3.34
CA LEU A 134 0.82 -17.10 2.48
C LEU A 134 -0.51 -17.54 1.84
N LEU A 135 -0.58 -18.75 1.30
CA LEU A 135 -1.79 -19.28 0.68
C LEU A 135 -2.92 -19.49 1.72
N SER A 136 -2.60 -20.05 2.88
CA SER A 136 -3.57 -20.22 3.97
C SER A 136 -4.12 -18.88 4.49
N GLU A 137 -3.26 -17.87 4.67
CA GLU A 137 -3.72 -16.52 5.04
C GLU A 137 -4.54 -15.85 3.93
N THR A 138 -4.24 -16.14 2.65
CA THR A 138 -5.03 -15.69 1.51
C THR A 138 -6.46 -16.24 1.59
N GLU A 139 -6.62 -17.54 1.83
CA GLU A 139 -7.95 -18.17 2.00
C GLU A 139 -8.75 -17.51 3.12
N LYS A 140 -8.13 -17.27 4.27
CA LYS A 140 -8.78 -16.58 5.40
C LYS A 140 -9.21 -15.16 5.04
N ALA A 141 -8.36 -14.43 4.32
CA ALA A 141 -8.66 -13.07 3.89
C ALA A 141 -9.82 -13.05 2.88
N VAL A 142 -9.86 -13.99 1.94
CA VAL A 142 -10.94 -14.17 0.96
C VAL A 142 -12.25 -14.49 1.67
N ALA A 143 -12.25 -15.46 2.59
CA ALA A 143 -13.42 -15.82 3.37
C ALA A 143 -13.97 -14.65 4.21
N ALA A 144 -13.09 -13.73 4.61
CA ALA A 144 -13.45 -12.51 5.33
C ALA A 144 -13.77 -11.31 4.42
N GLY A 145 -13.89 -11.49 3.09
CA GLY A 145 -14.23 -10.43 2.14
C GLY A 145 -13.19 -9.33 1.96
N LYS A 146 -11.91 -9.60 2.26
CA LYS A 146 -10.85 -8.58 2.30
C LYS A 146 -10.22 -8.32 0.93
N GLN A 147 -9.79 -7.07 0.72
CA GLN A 147 -8.91 -6.68 -0.38
C GLN A 147 -7.46 -6.84 0.09
N ILE A 148 -6.69 -7.67 -0.62
CA ILE A 148 -5.33 -8.04 -0.21
C ILE A 148 -4.33 -7.18 -0.95
N ILE A 149 -3.61 -6.34 -0.22
CA ILE A 149 -2.55 -5.49 -0.76
C ILE A 149 -1.22 -6.24 -0.66
N ILE A 150 -0.56 -6.38 -1.79
CA ILE A 150 0.76 -6.97 -1.87
C ILE A 150 1.69 -6.05 -2.68
N PHE A 151 2.92 -5.93 -2.22
CA PHE A 151 4.00 -5.24 -2.90
C PHE A 151 4.93 -6.30 -3.51
N PRO A 152 4.72 -6.67 -4.79
CA PRO A 152 5.40 -7.84 -5.36
C PRO A 152 6.91 -7.63 -5.58
N GLU A 153 7.41 -6.41 -5.51
CA GLU A 153 8.84 -6.08 -5.48
C GLU A 153 9.52 -6.66 -4.22
N GLY A 154 8.77 -6.83 -3.13
CA GLY A 154 9.25 -7.37 -1.85
C GLY A 154 10.09 -6.40 -1.01
N THR A 155 10.37 -5.22 -1.53
CA THR A 155 11.07 -4.12 -0.84
C THR A 155 10.59 -2.79 -1.43
N ARG A 156 10.96 -1.67 -0.80
CA ARG A 156 10.77 -0.34 -1.39
C ARG A 156 11.82 -0.09 -2.45
N THR A 157 11.39 0.27 -3.65
CA THR A 157 12.24 0.63 -4.80
C THR A 157 12.34 2.14 -4.93
N ALA A 158 13.38 2.62 -5.62
CA ALA A 158 13.45 4.02 -6.03
C ALA A 158 12.48 4.27 -7.20
N PRO A 159 11.99 5.52 -7.37
CA PRO A 159 11.22 5.87 -8.57
C PRO A 159 11.99 5.55 -9.85
N GLY A 160 11.36 4.83 -10.77
CA GLY A 160 11.97 4.37 -12.02
C GLY A 160 12.86 3.11 -11.88
N GLU A 161 13.07 2.60 -10.68
CA GLU A 161 13.79 1.34 -10.47
C GLU A 161 12.84 0.15 -10.71
N HIS A 162 13.26 -0.77 -11.57
CA HIS A 162 12.52 -2.00 -11.86
C HIS A 162 13.25 -3.21 -11.29
N VAL A 163 12.59 -3.94 -10.41
CA VAL A 163 13.11 -5.18 -9.82
C VAL A 163 12.22 -6.36 -10.19
N ALA A 164 12.78 -7.55 -10.26
CA ALA A 164 12.04 -8.77 -10.55
C ALA A 164 10.96 -9.02 -9.50
N LEU A 165 9.71 -9.19 -9.96
CA LEU A 165 8.57 -9.42 -9.08
C LEU A 165 8.62 -10.79 -8.40
N LYS A 166 8.30 -10.81 -7.13
CA LYS A 166 8.23 -12.04 -6.33
C LYS A 166 7.01 -12.88 -6.73
N PRO A 167 7.17 -14.21 -6.82
CA PRO A 167 6.14 -15.10 -7.35
C PRO A 167 4.91 -15.26 -6.44
N GLY A 168 4.97 -14.77 -5.21
CA GLY A 168 3.90 -14.94 -4.23
C GLY A 168 2.54 -14.45 -4.72
N ILE A 169 2.51 -13.31 -5.42
CA ILE A 169 1.26 -12.75 -5.94
C ILE A 169 0.60 -13.69 -6.98
N ALA A 170 1.39 -14.27 -7.87
CA ALA A 170 0.85 -15.20 -8.87
C ALA A 170 0.37 -16.53 -8.23
N ALA A 171 1.05 -16.99 -7.17
CA ALA A 171 0.60 -18.14 -6.41
C ALA A 171 -0.74 -17.87 -5.71
N MET A 172 -0.89 -16.70 -5.09
CA MET A 172 -2.15 -16.27 -4.44
C MET A 172 -3.29 -16.15 -5.46
N ALA A 173 -3.04 -15.49 -6.61
CA ALA A 173 -4.03 -15.30 -7.66
C ALA A 173 -4.54 -16.63 -8.23
N ALA A 174 -3.63 -17.56 -8.52
CA ALA A 174 -3.97 -18.89 -9.05
C ALA A 174 -4.71 -19.73 -7.99
N HIS A 175 -4.24 -19.72 -6.74
CA HIS A 175 -4.79 -20.55 -5.67
C HIS A 175 -6.21 -20.13 -5.29
N ALA A 176 -6.44 -18.84 -5.13
CA ALA A 176 -7.74 -18.31 -4.69
C ALA A 176 -8.61 -17.80 -5.85
N LYS A 177 -8.16 -17.96 -7.11
CA LYS A 177 -8.85 -17.47 -8.32
C LYS A 177 -9.24 -16.00 -8.25
N LEU A 178 -8.35 -15.17 -7.70
CA LEU A 178 -8.60 -13.74 -7.49
C LEU A 178 -8.14 -12.91 -8.69
N PRO A 179 -8.90 -11.87 -9.06
CA PRO A 179 -8.41 -10.84 -9.98
C PRO A 179 -7.26 -10.06 -9.33
N VAL A 180 -6.34 -9.58 -10.15
CA VAL A 180 -5.20 -8.77 -9.73
C VAL A 180 -5.34 -7.38 -10.31
N VAL A 181 -5.36 -6.36 -9.45
CA VAL A 181 -5.42 -4.95 -9.83
C VAL A 181 -4.01 -4.36 -9.73
N PRO A 182 -3.35 -4.05 -10.86
CA PRO A 182 -2.04 -3.42 -10.86
C PRO A 182 -2.16 -1.93 -10.51
N VAL A 183 -1.22 -1.42 -9.71
CA VAL A 183 -1.22 0.00 -9.31
C VAL A 183 0.19 0.57 -9.36
N ALA A 184 0.34 1.66 -10.09
CA ALA A 184 1.58 2.43 -10.18
C ALA A 184 1.51 3.70 -9.33
N THR A 185 2.67 4.15 -8.86
CA THR A 185 2.82 5.37 -8.06
C THR A 185 4.18 6.02 -8.28
N ASN A 186 4.24 7.33 -8.06
CA ASN A 186 5.49 8.10 -7.99
C ASN A 186 5.78 8.58 -6.54
N SER A 187 5.21 7.92 -5.55
CA SER A 187 5.26 8.31 -4.13
C SER A 187 6.68 8.50 -3.59
N GLY A 188 7.64 7.74 -4.11
CA GLY A 188 9.05 7.82 -3.72
C GLY A 188 9.72 9.16 -4.05
N LEU A 189 9.20 9.94 -5.01
CA LEU A 189 9.68 11.29 -5.31
C LEU A 189 9.42 12.26 -4.16
N PHE A 190 8.33 12.06 -3.42
CA PHE A 190 7.84 12.96 -2.37
C PHE A 190 8.17 12.47 -0.97
N TRP A 191 8.10 11.16 -0.75
CA TRP A 191 8.43 10.51 0.51
C TRP A 191 9.27 9.24 0.25
N GLY A 192 10.52 9.42 -0.13
CA GLY A 192 11.40 8.31 -0.48
C GLY A 192 11.69 7.36 0.69
N ARG A 193 12.23 6.19 0.35
CA ARG A 193 12.63 5.17 1.32
C ARG A 193 13.63 5.74 2.33
N ASN A 194 13.29 5.68 3.62
CA ASN A 194 14.11 6.21 4.72
C ASN A 194 14.51 7.69 4.57
N ALA A 195 13.87 8.43 3.65
CA ALA A 195 14.18 9.83 3.43
C ALA A 195 13.62 10.70 4.57
N PHE A 196 14.48 11.49 5.19
CA PHE A 196 14.05 12.51 6.14
C PHE A 196 13.29 13.64 5.44
N LEU A 197 13.79 14.06 4.28
CA LEU A 197 13.18 15.13 3.49
C LEU A 197 11.93 14.65 2.76
N LYS A 198 10.88 15.46 2.83
CA LYS A 198 9.66 15.36 2.04
C LYS A 198 9.62 16.49 1.03
N ARG A 199 9.14 16.22 -0.16
CA ARG A 199 9.06 17.20 -1.24
C ARG A 199 7.61 17.51 -1.57
N ALA A 200 7.32 18.75 -1.88
CA ALA A 200 6.01 19.15 -2.40
C ALA A 200 5.85 18.71 -3.87
N GLY A 201 4.62 18.57 -4.31
CA GLY A 201 4.28 18.27 -5.69
C GLY A 201 3.06 17.38 -5.84
N VAL A 202 2.88 16.80 -7.02
CA VAL A 202 1.73 15.95 -7.35
C VAL A 202 2.13 14.48 -7.25
N LEU A 203 1.53 13.78 -6.29
CA LEU A 203 1.69 12.34 -6.08
C LEU A 203 0.57 11.59 -6.75
N HIS A 204 0.92 10.72 -7.70
CA HIS A 204 -0.03 9.89 -8.42
C HIS A 204 -0.19 8.50 -7.78
N VAL A 205 -1.44 8.03 -7.71
CA VAL A 205 -1.83 6.64 -7.47
C VAL A 205 -2.71 6.22 -8.62
N ALA A 206 -2.15 5.51 -9.59
CA ALA A 206 -2.84 5.10 -10.80
C ALA A 206 -3.23 3.62 -10.71
N ILE A 207 -4.55 3.35 -10.71
CA ILE A 207 -5.14 2.03 -10.56
C ILE A 207 -5.50 1.49 -11.93
N GLY A 208 -4.85 0.41 -12.34
CA GLY A 208 -5.05 -0.22 -13.64
C GLY A 208 -6.26 -1.14 -13.69
N LYS A 209 -6.57 -1.60 -14.90
CA LYS A 209 -7.66 -2.56 -15.13
C LYS A 209 -7.36 -3.90 -14.45
N PRO A 210 -8.38 -4.58 -13.89
CA PRO A 210 -8.21 -5.89 -13.29
C PRO A 210 -7.69 -6.91 -14.31
N LEU A 211 -6.67 -7.67 -13.91
CA LEU A 211 -6.13 -8.80 -14.65
C LEU A 211 -6.79 -10.08 -14.14
N ALA A 212 -7.32 -10.89 -15.05
CA ALA A 212 -7.85 -12.21 -14.71
C ALA A 212 -6.72 -13.14 -14.22
N PRO A 213 -7.02 -14.16 -13.40
CA PRO A 213 -6.05 -15.18 -13.06
C PRO A 213 -5.51 -15.86 -14.31
N MET A 214 -4.19 -15.94 -14.42
CA MET A 214 -3.48 -16.54 -15.55
C MET A 214 -2.22 -17.26 -15.05
N ASN A 215 -1.47 -17.90 -15.94
CA ASN A 215 -0.25 -18.56 -15.53
C ASN A 215 0.75 -17.55 -14.94
N ARG A 216 1.63 -18.03 -14.03
CA ARG A 216 2.53 -17.21 -13.23
C ARG A 216 3.39 -16.24 -14.05
N LYS A 217 4.01 -16.73 -15.13
CA LYS A 217 4.95 -15.94 -15.93
C LYS A 217 4.23 -14.80 -16.66
N LEU A 218 3.07 -15.11 -17.22
CA LEU A 218 2.22 -14.12 -17.91
C LEU A 218 1.72 -13.07 -16.92
N LEU A 219 1.22 -13.47 -15.75
CA LEU A 219 0.68 -12.53 -14.77
C LEU A 219 1.71 -11.52 -14.31
N LEU A 220 2.93 -11.97 -13.98
CA LEU A 220 4.00 -11.04 -13.56
C LEU A 220 4.36 -10.06 -14.69
N GLY A 221 4.46 -10.54 -15.92
CA GLY A 221 4.71 -9.69 -17.09
C GLY A 221 3.58 -8.66 -17.35
N GLU A 222 2.32 -9.08 -17.22
CA GLU A 222 1.18 -8.17 -17.39
C GLU A 222 1.08 -7.12 -16.25
N ILE A 223 1.46 -7.47 -15.02
CA ILE A 223 1.58 -6.49 -13.93
C ILE A 223 2.64 -5.44 -14.28
N GLU A 224 3.84 -5.85 -14.66
CA GLU A 224 4.92 -4.93 -15.03
C GLU A 224 4.56 -4.06 -16.25
N LYS A 225 3.92 -4.64 -17.27
CA LYS A 225 3.43 -3.92 -18.44
C LYS A 225 2.38 -2.87 -18.06
N SER A 226 1.43 -3.24 -17.19
CA SER A 226 0.39 -2.34 -16.69
C SER A 226 1.01 -1.19 -15.90
N TRP A 227 1.97 -1.45 -15.02
CA TRP A 227 2.67 -0.41 -14.29
C TRP A 227 3.36 0.60 -15.21
N ARG A 228 4.11 0.11 -16.21
CA ARG A 228 4.78 1.00 -17.20
C ARG A 228 3.79 1.86 -17.96
N GLY A 229 2.64 1.31 -18.37
CA GLY A 229 1.59 2.10 -19.03
C GLY A 229 1.03 3.20 -18.13
N LEU A 230 0.70 2.87 -16.88
CA LEU A 230 0.19 3.83 -15.89
C LEU A 230 1.21 4.93 -15.57
N GLU A 231 2.51 4.58 -15.47
CA GLU A 231 3.59 5.55 -15.26
C GLU A 231 3.73 6.52 -16.44
N GLN A 232 3.59 6.04 -17.66
CA GLN A 232 3.60 6.88 -18.86
C GLN A 232 2.39 7.82 -18.88
N ASP A 233 1.22 7.34 -18.47
CA ASP A 233 -0.03 8.13 -18.46
C ASP A 233 0.06 9.31 -17.48
N PHE A 234 0.50 9.09 -16.22
CA PHE A 234 0.60 10.20 -15.29
C PHE A 234 1.79 11.13 -15.61
N ALA A 235 2.90 10.63 -16.15
CA ALA A 235 3.99 11.48 -16.62
C ALA A 235 3.58 12.35 -17.81
N ALA A 236 2.69 11.87 -18.69
CA ALA A 236 2.13 12.68 -19.76
C ALA A 236 1.17 13.75 -19.21
N GLN A 237 0.35 13.42 -18.20
CA GLN A 237 -0.52 14.39 -17.54
C GLN A 237 0.26 15.53 -16.88
N ASP A 238 1.37 15.24 -16.20
CA ASP A 238 2.20 16.26 -15.56
C ASP A 238 2.81 17.21 -16.57
N ARG A 239 3.32 16.72 -17.71
CA ARG A 239 3.84 17.57 -18.81
C ARG A 239 2.79 18.51 -19.40
N ILE A 240 1.52 18.04 -19.54
CA ILE A 240 0.43 18.88 -20.04
C ILE A 240 0.12 20.01 -19.06
N VAL A 241 0.17 19.75 -17.76
CA VAL A 241 -0.06 20.76 -16.72
C VAL A 241 1.05 21.79 -16.71
N GLU A 242 2.32 21.35 -16.75
CA GLU A 242 3.50 22.23 -16.81
C GLU A 242 3.50 23.11 -18.08
N GLY A 243 3.17 22.55 -19.25
CA GLY A 243 3.09 23.27 -20.51
C GLY A 243 1.93 24.25 -20.63
N LYS A 244 0.93 24.21 -19.73
CA LYS A 244 -0.17 25.19 -19.66
C LYS A 244 0.12 26.36 -18.71
N VAL A 245 1.17 26.28 -17.92
CA VAL A 245 1.57 27.29 -16.93
C VAL A 245 2.75 28.14 -17.47
N ALA A 246 3.39 27.73 -18.58
CA ALA A 246 4.42 28.46 -19.28
C ALA A 246 3.82 29.31 -20.41
#